data_53fad27486a7f2aef672f8c70b2214ab
#
_entry.id   53fad27486a7f2aef672f8c70b2214ab
#
_cell.length_a   1.000
_cell.length_b   1.000
_cell.length_c   1.000
_cell.angle_alpha   90.00
_cell.angle_beta   90.00
_cell.angle_gamma   90.00
#
_symmetry.space_group_name_H-M   'P 1'
#
loop_
_entity.id
_entity.type
_entity.pdbx_description
1 polymer ?
#
loop_
_entity_poly.entity_id
_entity_poly.type
_entity_poly.pdbx_seq_one_letter_code
_entity_poly.pdbx_strand_id
1 'polypeptide(L)'
;MKIMSGSVLYKDRDFDKKELNFLEYILRFLNCYIFNAINDSSNINKNTIIKSSILGLVFERLNGYKDGSFYTPSFITSYMCKESLDRIVLQKFSENGLNAENLDILQKQILVNVNVNFNFRDKAINILEEIRICDPAVGSGHFLVSALNELLLIKYNLGLLIDEDDRRLKDIKLELKNDEIVIRDSENNIHNYKRPKHENTDSHKIQRTIFFAKKEIIENNLFGVDINPNSCEITKLRLWIELLKYSYYRDIENKYLETLPNIDINIKCGNSIISRFDLKDSLKNIPKIDKLIKDYKCLVGKYKNADGENSKHSKREIEIKINEIKENLTLNLKAPKTINSLEKEIQAHIDKYGMYLIDDKNLSTI
;
A
#
# COMPACT_ATOMS: atom_id res chain seq x y z
N MET A 1 -30.78 -3.93 8.82
CA MET A 1 -30.13 -5.20 8.49
C MET A 1 -30.46 -6.20 9.58
N LYS A 2 -31.10 -7.34 9.24
CA LYS A 2 -31.38 -8.41 10.22
C LYS A 2 -30.10 -9.18 10.52
N ILE A 3 -29.82 -9.39 11.79
CA ILE A 3 -28.65 -10.15 12.22
C ILE A 3 -29.02 -11.63 12.26
N MET A 4 -28.26 -12.45 11.55
CA MET A 4 -28.47 -13.90 11.56
C MET A 4 -28.00 -14.52 12.88
N SER A 5 -28.69 -15.53 13.36
CA SER A 5 -28.40 -16.24 14.64
C SER A 5 -26.98 -16.84 14.76
N GLY A 6 -26.29 -17.01 13.62
CA GLY A 6 -24.88 -17.46 13.58
C GLY A 6 -23.84 -16.34 13.62
N SER A 7 -24.27 -15.06 13.64
CA SER A 7 -23.36 -13.92 13.68
C SER A 7 -22.60 -13.85 15.00
N VAL A 8 -21.32 -13.46 14.94
CA VAL A 8 -20.48 -13.20 16.12
C VAL A 8 -21.13 -12.17 17.06
N LEU A 9 -21.90 -11.22 16.51
CA LEU A 9 -22.65 -10.22 17.26
C LEU A 9 -23.75 -10.82 18.16
N TYR A 10 -24.24 -12.02 17.87
CA TYR A 10 -25.23 -12.70 18.71
C TYR A 10 -24.62 -13.24 20.02
N LYS A 11 -23.31 -13.30 20.12
CA LYS A 11 -22.58 -13.74 21.33
C LYS A 11 -22.22 -12.56 22.25
N ASP A 12 -22.47 -11.33 21.81
CA ASP A 12 -22.23 -10.14 22.61
C ASP A 12 -23.38 -9.97 23.63
N ARG A 13 -23.06 -10.05 24.93
CA ARG A 13 -24.04 -10.00 26.02
C ARG A 13 -24.77 -8.67 26.15
N ASP A 14 -24.18 -7.61 25.58
CA ASP A 14 -24.73 -6.25 25.62
C ASP A 14 -25.62 -5.94 24.41
N PHE A 15 -25.90 -6.94 23.58
CA PHE A 15 -26.58 -6.76 22.31
C PHE A 15 -28.02 -7.30 22.32
N ASP A 16 -29.00 -6.40 22.46
CA ASP A 16 -30.44 -6.75 22.52
C ASP A 16 -31.22 -6.40 21.23
N LYS A 17 -30.58 -5.83 20.21
CA LYS A 17 -31.24 -5.40 18.98
C LYS A 17 -31.17 -6.45 17.87
N LYS A 18 -32.34 -6.84 17.35
CA LYS A 18 -32.42 -7.75 16.18
C LYS A 18 -32.13 -7.08 14.83
N GLU A 19 -32.11 -5.75 14.80
CA GLU A 19 -31.86 -4.96 13.58
C GLU A 19 -30.91 -3.79 13.86
N LEU A 20 -29.92 -3.60 12.99
CA LEU A 20 -28.97 -2.50 13.02
C LEU A 20 -28.96 -1.75 11.70
N ASN A 21 -28.59 -0.48 11.71
CA ASN A 21 -28.20 0.18 10.49
C ASN A 21 -26.87 -0.43 9.98
N PHE A 22 -26.58 -0.23 8.71
CA PHE A 22 -25.43 -0.86 8.06
C PHE A 22 -24.10 -0.44 8.69
N LEU A 23 -23.92 0.83 8.98
CA LEU A 23 -22.69 1.37 9.55
C LEU A 23 -22.47 0.86 10.98
N GLU A 24 -23.53 0.88 11.81
CA GLU A 24 -23.47 0.37 13.17
C GLU A 24 -23.16 -1.13 13.19
N TYR A 25 -23.74 -1.90 12.24
CA TYR A 25 -23.42 -3.32 12.08
C TYR A 25 -21.94 -3.54 11.79
N ILE A 26 -21.37 -2.79 10.81
CA ILE A 26 -19.96 -2.92 10.45
C ILE A 26 -19.06 -2.55 11.63
N LEU A 27 -19.32 -1.43 12.29
CA LEU A 27 -18.49 -0.99 13.41
C LEU A 27 -18.51 -1.99 14.57
N ARG A 28 -19.68 -2.52 14.92
CA ARG A 28 -19.80 -3.56 15.95
C ARG A 28 -19.16 -4.88 15.53
N PHE A 29 -19.36 -5.28 14.27
CA PHE A 29 -18.72 -6.46 13.71
C PHE A 29 -17.19 -6.35 13.77
N LEU A 30 -16.62 -5.24 13.35
CA LEU A 30 -15.19 -4.99 13.44
C LEU A 30 -14.68 -4.99 14.89
N ASN A 31 -15.48 -4.46 15.83
CA ASN A 31 -15.12 -4.44 17.25
C ASN A 31 -15.13 -5.84 17.92
N CYS A 32 -15.77 -6.83 17.28
CA CYS A 32 -15.73 -8.22 17.74
C CYS A 32 -14.39 -8.92 17.42
N TYR A 33 -13.53 -8.30 16.61
CA TYR A 33 -12.27 -8.87 16.17
C TYR A 33 -11.08 -8.06 16.63
N ILE A 34 -10.00 -8.73 16.93
CA ILE A 34 -8.72 -8.11 17.26
C ILE A 34 -7.88 -8.11 15.98
N PHE A 35 -7.53 -6.92 15.50
CA PHE A 35 -6.66 -6.73 14.33
C PHE A 35 -5.18 -6.63 14.74
N ASN A 36 -4.75 -7.41 15.72
CA ASN A 36 -3.36 -7.37 16.20
C ASN A 36 -2.53 -8.51 15.61
N ALA A 37 -1.27 -8.21 15.29
CA ALA A 37 -0.40 -9.12 14.54
C ALA A 37 0.09 -10.32 15.37
N ILE A 38 0.08 -10.25 16.71
CA ILE A 38 0.87 -11.15 17.53
C ILE A 38 0.09 -11.62 18.76
N ASN A 39 -0.02 -12.93 18.88
CA ASN A 39 -0.55 -13.58 20.06
C ASN A 39 0.54 -14.29 20.84
N ASP A 40 0.69 -13.91 22.08
CA ASP A 40 1.05 -14.88 23.11
C ASP A 40 -0.20 -15.70 23.43
N SER A 41 -0.12 -16.98 23.16
CA SER A 41 -1.22 -17.95 23.23
C SER A 41 -1.75 -18.21 24.65
N SER A 42 -1.35 -17.44 25.64
CA SER A 42 -1.60 -17.77 27.05
C SER A 42 -2.75 -17.05 27.73
N ASN A 43 -3.33 -15.96 27.19
CA ASN A 43 -4.35 -15.20 27.95
C ASN A 43 -5.36 -14.38 27.13
N ILE A 44 -5.82 -14.84 25.96
CA ILE A 44 -6.83 -14.10 25.22
C ILE A 44 -8.16 -14.84 25.21
N ASN A 45 -9.14 -14.26 25.90
CA ASN A 45 -10.56 -14.59 25.70
C ASN A 45 -10.86 -14.57 24.20
N LYS A 46 -11.27 -15.67 23.67
CA LYS A 46 -11.75 -16.10 22.34
C LYS A 46 -12.21 -15.06 21.30
N ASN A 47 -11.64 -13.87 21.24
CA ASN A 47 -11.91 -12.95 20.13
C ASN A 47 -11.08 -13.38 18.93
N THR A 48 -11.75 -13.66 17.83
CA THR A 48 -11.10 -14.16 16.62
C THR A 48 -10.21 -13.08 16.02
N ILE A 49 -8.91 -13.38 15.90
CA ILE A 49 -7.94 -12.47 15.27
C ILE A 49 -8.11 -12.58 13.77
N ILE A 50 -8.33 -11.45 13.12
CA ILE A 50 -8.30 -11.38 11.65
C ILE A 50 -6.91 -10.90 11.23
N LYS A 51 -6.16 -11.79 10.61
CA LYS A 51 -4.93 -11.43 9.91
C LYS A 51 -5.28 -10.83 8.55
N SER A 52 -4.53 -9.83 8.11
CA SER A 52 -4.75 -9.20 6.81
C SER A 52 -4.65 -10.22 5.66
N SER A 53 -3.80 -11.24 5.82
CA SER A 53 -3.68 -12.37 4.88
C SER A 53 -4.98 -13.19 4.76
N ILE A 54 -5.69 -13.41 5.85
CA ILE A 54 -6.97 -14.16 5.86
C ILE A 54 -8.03 -13.37 5.08
N LEU A 55 -8.07 -12.05 5.23
CA LEU A 55 -9.02 -11.20 4.49
C LEU A 55 -8.81 -11.34 2.99
N GLY A 56 -7.56 -11.31 2.52
CA GLY A 56 -7.21 -11.55 1.13
C GLY A 56 -7.66 -12.92 0.63
N LEU A 57 -7.37 -13.98 1.39
CA LEU A 57 -7.78 -15.35 1.04
C LEU A 57 -9.30 -15.53 0.94
N VAL A 58 -10.06 -14.94 1.87
CA VAL A 58 -11.53 -15.01 1.84
C VAL A 58 -12.07 -14.28 0.60
N PHE A 59 -11.55 -13.08 0.32
CA PHE A 59 -11.94 -12.32 -0.85
C PHE A 59 -11.66 -13.07 -2.14
N GLU A 60 -10.49 -13.66 -2.29
CA GLU A 60 -10.11 -14.41 -3.47
C GLU A 60 -10.94 -15.67 -3.67
N ARG A 61 -11.26 -16.38 -2.60
CA ARG A 61 -12.16 -17.53 -2.68
C ARG A 61 -13.58 -17.14 -3.09
N LEU A 62 -14.07 -15.99 -2.66
CA LEU A 62 -15.39 -15.49 -3.04
C LEU A 62 -15.45 -15.04 -4.49
N ASN A 63 -14.39 -14.44 -5.01
CA ASN A 63 -14.33 -13.88 -6.37
C ASN A 63 -13.63 -14.79 -7.39
N GLY A 64 -12.69 -15.63 -6.97
CA GLY A 64 -11.87 -16.44 -7.85
C GLY A 64 -12.63 -17.37 -8.80
N TYR A 65 -13.81 -17.85 -8.38
CA TYR A 65 -14.66 -18.67 -9.25
C TYR A 65 -15.36 -17.86 -10.35
N LYS A 66 -15.59 -16.56 -10.15
CA LYS A 66 -16.29 -15.71 -11.12
C LYS A 66 -15.35 -15.00 -12.08
N ASP A 67 -14.22 -14.55 -11.58
CA ASP A 67 -13.35 -13.60 -12.28
C ASP A 67 -12.02 -14.23 -12.74
N GLY A 68 -11.83 -15.55 -12.52
CA GLY A 68 -10.61 -16.27 -12.94
C GLY A 68 -9.33 -15.78 -12.24
N SER A 69 -9.46 -15.18 -11.06
CA SER A 69 -8.33 -14.70 -10.29
C SER A 69 -7.64 -15.85 -9.56
N PHE A 70 -6.31 -15.94 -9.72
CA PHE A 70 -5.46 -16.93 -9.06
C PHE A 70 -4.60 -16.25 -7.99
N TYR A 71 -4.53 -16.89 -6.85
CA TYR A 71 -3.79 -16.40 -5.71
C TYR A 71 -2.40 -16.99 -5.64
N THR A 72 -1.39 -16.13 -5.46
CA THR A 72 -0.02 -16.57 -5.22
C THR A 72 0.19 -16.76 -3.70
N PRO A 73 0.60 -17.96 -3.24
CA PRO A 73 0.85 -18.18 -1.82
C PRO A 73 1.88 -17.23 -1.23
N SER A 74 1.68 -16.82 0.02
CA SER A 74 2.49 -15.78 0.68
C SER A 74 3.98 -16.11 0.75
N PHE A 75 4.36 -17.38 0.89
CA PHE A 75 5.77 -17.77 0.91
C PHE A 75 6.47 -17.52 -0.44
N ILE A 76 5.73 -17.60 -1.56
CA ILE A 76 6.25 -17.30 -2.89
C ILE A 76 6.38 -15.78 -3.04
N THR A 77 5.35 -15.01 -2.67
CA THR A 77 5.38 -13.55 -2.77
C THR A 77 6.50 -12.96 -1.92
N SER A 78 6.67 -13.43 -0.69
CA SER A 78 7.77 -13.01 0.20
C SER A 78 9.14 -13.34 -0.41
N TYR A 79 9.32 -14.57 -0.91
CA TYR A 79 10.60 -14.95 -1.55
C TYR A 79 10.90 -14.07 -2.76
N MET A 80 9.92 -13.87 -3.66
CA MET A 80 10.10 -13.04 -4.86
C MET A 80 10.37 -11.58 -4.49
N CYS A 81 9.65 -11.03 -3.52
CA CYS A 81 9.87 -9.66 -3.05
C CYS A 81 11.26 -9.50 -2.46
N LYS A 82 11.68 -10.42 -1.58
CA LYS A 82 13.00 -10.39 -0.97
C LYS A 82 14.10 -10.38 -2.02
N GLU A 83 14.14 -11.39 -2.90
CA GLU A 83 15.17 -11.51 -3.93
C GLU A 83 15.21 -10.31 -4.89
N SER A 84 14.05 -9.80 -5.27
CA SER A 84 13.96 -8.65 -6.17
C SER A 84 14.38 -7.36 -5.49
N LEU A 85 13.96 -7.14 -4.24
CA LEU A 85 14.28 -5.93 -3.49
C LEU A 85 15.74 -5.88 -3.07
N ASP A 86 16.31 -6.99 -2.62
CA ASP A 86 17.74 -7.07 -2.29
C ASP A 86 18.59 -6.65 -3.51
N ARG A 87 18.26 -7.16 -4.70
CA ARG A 87 18.96 -6.82 -5.95
C ARG A 87 18.81 -5.35 -6.36
N ILE A 88 17.57 -4.83 -6.35
CA ILE A 88 17.35 -3.43 -6.76
C ILE A 88 17.97 -2.44 -5.78
N VAL A 89 17.94 -2.74 -4.46
CA VAL A 89 18.58 -1.92 -3.44
C VAL A 89 20.09 -1.88 -3.68
N LEU A 90 20.75 -3.03 -3.85
CA LEU A 90 22.18 -3.08 -4.14
C LEU A 90 22.53 -2.32 -5.42
N GLN A 91 21.74 -2.48 -6.48
CA GLN A 91 21.91 -1.76 -7.74
C GLN A 91 21.79 -0.24 -7.52
N LYS A 92 20.75 0.23 -6.84
CA LYS A 92 20.51 1.65 -6.60
C LYS A 92 21.63 2.30 -5.78
N PHE A 93 22.12 1.62 -4.76
CA PHE A 93 23.27 2.10 -4.00
C PHE A 93 24.57 2.08 -4.82
N SER A 94 24.77 1.07 -5.68
CA SER A 94 25.91 1.02 -6.62
C SER A 94 25.89 2.19 -7.60
N GLU A 95 24.72 2.51 -8.18
CA GLU A 95 24.50 3.69 -9.04
C GLU A 95 24.85 5.02 -8.33
N ASN A 96 24.79 5.02 -7.01
CA ASN A 96 25.13 6.16 -6.15
C ASN A 96 26.53 6.09 -5.51
N GLY A 97 27.39 5.18 -5.97
CA GLY A 97 28.79 5.07 -5.61
C GLY A 97 29.10 4.14 -4.42
N LEU A 98 28.13 3.32 -3.97
CA LEU A 98 28.31 2.31 -2.93
C LEU A 98 28.16 0.91 -3.51
N ASN A 99 29.28 0.30 -3.86
CA ASN A 99 29.31 -1.06 -4.37
C ASN A 99 29.39 -2.06 -3.21
N ALA A 100 28.37 -2.92 -3.10
CA ALA A 100 28.31 -4.00 -2.12
C ALA A 100 27.79 -5.28 -2.75
N GLU A 101 28.33 -6.42 -2.34
CA GLU A 101 27.92 -7.74 -2.84
C GLU A 101 26.62 -8.23 -2.17
N ASN A 102 26.35 -7.74 -0.96
CA ASN A 102 25.14 -8.08 -0.19
C ASN A 102 24.75 -6.94 0.77
N LEU A 103 23.57 -7.05 1.34
CA LEU A 103 23.03 -6.03 2.24
C LEU A 103 23.85 -5.84 3.54
N ASP A 104 24.53 -6.88 4.04
CA ASP A 104 25.36 -6.79 5.24
C ASP A 104 26.60 -5.92 5.00
N ILE A 105 27.21 -6.06 3.82
CA ILE A 105 28.35 -5.21 3.41
C ILE A 105 27.85 -3.78 3.17
N LEU A 106 26.70 -3.63 2.51
CA LEU A 106 26.08 -2.33 2.29
C LEU A 106 25.78 -1.62 3.61
N GLN A 107 25.22 -2.32 4.59
CA GLN A 107 24.96 -1.78 5.93
C GLN A 107 26.23 -1.21 6.55
N LYS A 108 27.32 -1.97 6.53
CA LYS A 108 28.63 -1.52 7.09
C LYS A 108 29.12 -0.26 6.38
N GLN A 109 29.02 -0.21 5.04
CA GLN A 109 29.41 0.97 4.26
C GLN A 109 28.55 2.18 4.61
N ILE A 110 27.22 2.02 4.72
CA ILE A 110 26.31 3.10 5.12
C ILE A 110 26.66 3.62 6.51
N LEU A 111 26.88 2.73 7.48
CA LEU A 111 27.22 3.12 8.84
C LEU A 111 28.54 3.91 8.93
N VAL A 112 29.55 3.51 8.18
CA VAL A 112 30.82 4.25 8.10
C VAL A 112 30.58 5.64 7.50
N ASN A 113 29.85 5.74 6.40
CA ASN A 113 29.59 7.01 5.73
C ASN A 113 28.71 7.96 6.57
N VAL A 114 27.72 7.44 7.28
CA VAL A 114 26.88 8.24 8.21
C VAL A 114 27.70 8.81 9.37
N ASN A 115 28.68 8.08 9.87
CA ASN A 115 29.56 8.58 10.95
C ASN A 115 30.51 9.69 10.48
N VAL A 116 30.86 9.69 9.19
CA VAL A 116 31.72 10.71 8.57
C VAL A 116 30.94 11.93 8.10
N ASN A 117 29.75 11.70 7.54
CA ASN A 117 28.90 12.74 6.96
C ASN A 117 27.44 12.50 7.32
N PHE A 118 26.90 13.34 8.20
CA PHE A 118 25.52 13.23 8.66
C PHE A 118 24.48 13.31 7.52
N ASN A 119 24.73 14.15 6.51
CA ASN A 119 23.84 14.28 5.33
C ASN A 119 23.80 13.02 4.46
N PHE A 120 24.71 12.07 4.69
CA PHE A 120 24.71 10.80 3.94
C PHE A 120 23.53 9.92 4.31
N ARG A 121 22.99 10.02 5.53
CA ARG A 121 21.81 9.28 5.95
C ARG A 121 20.59 9.66 5.10
N ASP A 122 20.35 10.95 4.95
CA ASP A 122 19.23 11.46 4.17
C ASP A 122 19.35 11.03 2.71
N LYS A 123 20.56 11.07 2.17
CA LYS A 123 20.84 10.55 0.83
C LYS A 123 20.51 9.07 0.73
N ALA A 124 20.88 8.25 1.70
CA ALA A 124 20.59 6.81 1.71
C ALA A 124 19.09 6.53 1.85
N ILE A 125 18.36 7.30 2.65
CA ILE A 125 16.91 7.22 2.77
C ILE A 125 16.25 7.57 1.42
N ASN A 126 16.65 8.67 0.79
CA ASN A 126 16.13 9.11 -0.51
C ASN A 126 16.34 8.06 -1.60
N ILE A 127 17.49 7.36 -1.60
CA ILE A 127 17.74 6.25 -2.55
C ILE A 127 16.69 5.14 -2.40
N LEU A 128 16.32 4.78 -1.18
CA LEU A 128 15.26 3.79 -0.94
C LEU A 128 13.88 4.32 -1.33
N GLU A 129 13.61 5.59 -1.09
CA GLU A 129 12.33 6.23 -1.43
C GLU A 129 12.13 6.40 -2.95
N GLU A 130 13.21 6.37 -3.74
CA GLU A 130 13.12 6.40 -5.21
C GLU A 130 12.71 5.06 -5.82
N ILE A 131 12.78 3.96 -5.08
CA ILE A 131 12.37 2.64 -5.56
C ILE A 131 10.87 2.65 -5.81
N ARG A 132 10.44 2.18 -6.99
CA ARG A 132 9.02 2.06 -7.36
C ARG A 132 8.69 0.61 -7.64
N ILE A 133 7.70 0.10 -6.92
CA ILE A 133 7.19 -1.26 -7.04
C ILE A 133 5.78 -1.15 -7.60
N CYS A 134 5.56 -1.73 -8.76
CA CYS A 134 4.25 -1.73 -9.41
C CYS A 134 3.80 -3.17 -9.66
N ASP A 135 2.65 -3.53 -9.10
CA ASP A 135 1.97 -4.77 -9.41
C ASP A 135 0.88 -4.50 -10.46
N PRO A 136 1.05 -4.99 -11.70
CA PRO A 136 0.12 -4.71 -12.79
C PRO A 136 -1.15 -5.56 -12.75
N ALA A 137 -1.27 -6.51 -11.83
CA ALA A 137 -2.43 -7.36 -11.61
C ALA A 137 -2.58 -7.62 -10.09
N VAL A 138 -2.81 -6.54 -9.35
CA VAL A 138 -2.60 -6.49 -7.89
C VAL A 138 -3.48 -7.43 -7.09
N GLY A 139 -4.62 -7.86 -7.63
CA GLY A 139 -5.54 -8.77 -6.96
C GLY A 139 -5.96 -8.26 -5.60
N SER A 140 -5.74 -9.07 -4.57
CA SER A 140 -5.97 -8.70 -3.17
C SER A 140 -4.76 -8.03 -2.50
N GLY A 141 -3.69 -7.69 -3.24
CA GLY A 141 -2.54 -6.94 -2.76
C GLY A 141 -1.48 -7.74 -2.01
N HIS A 142 -1.38 -9.04 -2.23
CA HIS A 142 -0.39 -9.88 -1.53
C HIS A 142 1.05 -9.46 -1.81
N PHE A 143 1.40 -9.25 -3.08
CA PHE A 143 2.75 -8.78 -3.44
C PHE A 143 3.08 -7.44 -2.80
N LEU A 144 2.13 -6.50 -2.78
CA LEU A 144 2.37 -5.19 -2.19
C LEU A 144 2.55 -5.25 -0.68
N VAL A 145 1.81 -6.12 0.03
CA VAL A 145 2.00 -6.34 1.47
C VAL A 145 3.34 -7.00 1.77
N SER A 146 3.73 -8.02 0.98
CA SER A 146 5.06 -8.65 1.12
C SER A 146 6.17 -7.63 0.84
N ALA A 147 6.04 -6.82 -0.21
CA ALA A 147 7.00 -5.77 -0.55
C ALA A 147 7.10 -4.67 0.54
N LEU A 148 5.96 -4.28 1.13
CA LEU A 148 5.92 -3.35 2.27
C LEU A 148 6.77 -3.84 3.43
N ASN A 149 6.58 -5.09 3.80
CA ASN A 149 7.25 -5.67 4.96
C ASN A 149 8.74 -5.92 4.69
N GLU A 150 9.10 -6.36 3.49
CA GLU A 150 10.51 -6.53 3.09
C GLU A 150 11.25 -5.19 3.02
N LEU A 151 10.67 -4.14 2.43
CA LEU A 151 11.30 -2.80 2.41
C LEU A 151 11.48 -2.23 3.81
N LEU A 152 10.50 -2.42 4.71
CA LEU A 152 10.64 -2.00 6.10
C LEU A 152 11.80 -2.75 6.78
N LEU A 153 11.91 -4.06 6.54
CA LEU A 153 13.00 -4.88 7.09
C LEU A 153 14.36 -4.44 6.51
N ILE A 154 14.44 -4.12 5.23
CA ILE A 154 15.65 -3.58 4.60
C ILE A 154 16.01 -2.22 5.22
N LYS A 155 15.06 -1.28 5.36
CA LYS A 155 15.30 0.01 6.05
C LYS A 155 15.88 -0.22 7.46
N TYR A 156 15.31 -1.17 8.20
CA TYR A 156 15.80 -1.52 9.52
C TYR A 156 17.22 -2.11 9.48
N ASN A 157 17.46 -3.12 8.65
CA ASN A 157 18.73 -3.81 8.52
C ASN A 157 19.86 -2.85 8.09
N LEU A 158 19.57 -1.93 7.18
CA LEU A 158 20.54 -0.90 6.76
C LEU A 158 20.75 0.21 7.81
N GLY A 159 20.00 0.19 8.90
CA GLY A 159 20.08 1.19 9.97
C GLY A 159 19.52 2.55 9.57
N LEU A 160 18.58 2.56 8.63
CA LEU A 160 17.91 3.75 8.11
C LEU A 160 16.50 3.94 8.70
N LEU A 161 16.12 3.12 9.66
CA LEU A 161 14.90 3.30 10.42
C LEU A 161 15.21 4.22 11.63
N ILE A 162 14.76 5.46 11.52
CA ILE A 162 15.05 6.54 12.46
C ILE A 162 13.78 7.09 13.09
N ASP A 163 13.86 7.51 14.33
CA ASP A 163 12.80 8.20 15.04
C ASP A 163 12.77 9.70 14.70
N GLU A 164 11.83 10.44 15.29
CA GLU A 164 11.69 11.89 15.10
C GLU A 164 12.86 12.72 15.64
N ASP A 165 13.69 12.14 16.52
CA ASP A 165 14.91 12.76 17.04
C ASP A 165 16.14 12.44 16.18
N ASP A 166 15.96 11.91 14.95
CA ASP A 166 17.01 11.43 14.04
C ASP A 166 17.88 10.31 14.63
N ARG A 167 17.32 9.55 15.59
CA ARG A 167 18.02 8.44 16.24
C ARG A 167 17.57 7.13 15.65
N ARG A 168 18.50 6.23 15.42
CA ARG A 168 18.17 4.85 15.05
C ARG A 168 17.41 4.19 16.19
N LEU A 169 16.39 3.43 15.84
CA LEU A 169 15.76 2.54 16.79
C LEU A 169 16.79 1.51 17.28
N LYS A 170 17.13 1.60 18.56
CA LYS A 170 18.05 0.69 19.26
C LYS A 170 17.23 -0.26 20.11
N ASP A 171 17.87 -1.34 20.52
CA ASP A 171 17.32 -2.29 21.50
C ASP A 171 16.01 -2.97 21.06
N ILE A 172 15.79 -3.02 19.76
CA ILE A 172 14.70 -3.79 19.17
C ILE A 172 15.23 -4.71 18.07
N LYS A 173 14.52 -5.80 17.83
CA LYS A 173 14.77 -6.71 16.72
C LYS A 173 13.49 -6.80 15.88
N LEU A 174 13.60 -6.47 14.60
CA LEU A 174 12.54 -6.71 13.62
C LEU A 174 12.78 -8.06 12.95
N GLU A 175 11.74 -8.87 12.90
CA GLU A 175 11.73 -10.15 12.21
C GLU A 175 10.49 -10.24 11.33
N LEU A 176 10.63 -10.83 10.14
CA LEU A 176 9.49 -11.18 9.30
C LEU A 176 9.08 -12.64 9.57
N LYS A 177 7.86 -12.84 10.05
CA LYS A 177 7.28 -14.17 10.29
C LYS A 177 5.89 -14.26 9.68
N ASN A 178 5.71 -15.22 8.78
CA ASN A 178 4.41 -15.44 8.10
C ASN A 178 3.84 -14.17 7.46
N ASP A 179 4.66 -13.43 6.73
CA ASP A 179 4.33 -12.16 6.09
C ASP A 179 3.99 -11.00 7.07
N GLU A 180 4.29 -11.14 8.34
CA GLU A 180 4.04 -10.11 9.35
C GLU A 180 5.33 -9.68 10.05
N ILE A 181 5.47 -8.40 10.29
CA ILE A 181 6.59 -7.84 11.07
C ILE A 181 6.34 -8.11 12.54
N VAL A 182 7.30 -8.78 13.16
CA VAL A 182 7.36 -9.01 14.61
C VAL A 182 8.45 -8.14 15.19
N ILE A 183 8.09 -7.32 16.17
CA ILE A 183 9.04 -6.47 16.89
C ILE A 183 9.31 -7.10 18.24
N ARG A 184 10.58 -7.28 18.58
CA ARG A 184 11.03 -7.75 19.88
C ARG A 184 11.89 -6.72 20.55
N ASP A 185 11.80 -6.62 21.88
CA ASP A 185 12.71 -5.84 22.70
C ASP A 185 14.04 -6.56 22.96
N SER A 186 14.95 -5.92 23.68
CA SER A 186 16.26 -6.48 24.06
C SER A 186 16.16 -7.75 24.90
N GLU A 187 15.05 -7.94 25.62
CA GLU A 187 14.77 -9.13 26.42
C GLU A 187 14.05 -10.23 25.61
N ASN A 188 13.92 -10.05 24.29
CA ASN A 188 13.22 -10.95 23.36
C ASN A 188 11.70 -11.04 23.58
N ASN A 189 11.09 -10.14 24.37
CA ASN A 189 9.65 -10.03 24.50
C ASN A 189 9.06 -9.39 23.26
N ILE A 190 7.82 -9.78 22.92
CA ILE A 190 7.09 -9.17 21.81
C ILE A 190 6.63 -7.79 22.21
N HIS A 191 6.96 -6.80 21.38
CA HIS A 191 6.49 -5.43 21.56
C HIS A 191 4.96 -5.37 21.51
N ASN A 192 4.35 -4.90 22.58
CA ASN A 192 2.90 -4.71 22.67
C ASN A 192 2.62 -3.26 23.06
N TYR A 193 2.18 -2.49 22.07
CA TYR A 193 1.87 -1.09 22.26
C TYR A 193 0.60 -0.90 23.05
N LYS A 194 0.71 -0.11 24.13
CA LYS A 194 -0.44 0.37 24.90
C LYS A 194 -0.36 1.88 24.95
N ARG A 195 -1.51 2.54 25.15
CA ARG A 195 -1.53 3.99 25.31
C ARG A 195 -0.51 4.42 26.38
N PRO A 196 0.47 5.21 26.00
CA PRO A 196 1.52 5.65 26.94
C PRO A 196 0.96 6.74 27.87
N LYS A 197 1.67 6.98 28.96
CA LYS A 197 1.39 8.13 29.84
C LYS A 197 2.01 9.43 29.29
N HIS A 198 3.13 9.30 28.55
CA HIS A 198 3.91 10.41 27.99
C HIS A 198 4.42 10.04 26.60
N GLU A 199 4.56 11.03 25.71
CA GLU A 199 5.04 10.85 24.33
C GLU A 199 6.46 10.29 24.24
N ASN A 200 7.30 10.58 25.22
CA ASN A 200 8.72 10.18 25.22
C ASN A 200 8.99 8.73 25.66
N THR A 201 7.97 7.88 25.71
CA THR A 201 8.20 6.45 26.03
C THR A 201 8.77 5.70 24.83
N ASP A 202 9.73 4.81 25.06
CA ASP A 202 10.38 4.03 23.98
C ASP A 202 9.34 3.24 23.16
N SER A 203 8.33 2.67 23.83
CA SER A 203 7.25 1.96 23.15
C SER A 203 6.46 2.87 22.20
N HIS A 204 6.25 4.14 22.58
CA HIS A 204 5.55 5.11 21.71
C HIS A 204 6.43 5.53 20.53
N LYS A 205 7.71 5.79 20.76
CA LYS A 205 8.67 6.10 19.69
C LYS A 205 8.79 4.97 18.68
N ILE A 206 8.91 3.72 19.15
CA ILE A 206 8.93 2.53 18.26
C ILE A 206 7.68 2.47 17.42
N GLN A 207 6.48 2.54 18.04
CA GLN A 207 5.22 2.44 17.36
C GLN A 207 5.07 3.52 16.27
N ARG A 208 5.38 4.76 16.62
CA ARG A 208 5.34 5.93 15.74
C ARG A 208 6.30 5.78 14.57
N THR A 209 7.53 5.40 14.83
CA THR A 209 8.56 5.22 13.78
C THR A 209 8.15 4.16 12.77
N ILE A 210 7.65 3.01 13.23
CA ILE A 210 7.19 1.95 12.33
C ILE A 210 5.97 2.42 11.51
N PHE A 211 5.03 3.13 12.13
CA PHE A 211 3.87 3.68 11.42
C PHE A 211 4.31 4.62 10.29
N PHE A 212 5.18 5.59 10.57
CA PHE A 212 5.65 6.53 9.57
C PHE A 212 6.47 5.85 8.47
N ALA A 213 7.35 4.93 8.81
CA ALA A 213 8.11 4.19 7.81
C ALA A 213 7.21 3.36 6.88
N LYS A 214 6.19 2.68 7.42
CA LYS A 214 5.21 1.98 6.59
C LYS A 214 4.38 2.95 5.75
N LYS A 215 3.94 4.08 6.32
CA LYS A 215 3.20 5.13 5.61
C LYS A 215 4.00 5.63 4.40
N GLU A 216 5.25 6.00 4.59
CA GLU A 216 6.14 6.46 3.52
C GLU A 216 6.32 5.41 2.41
N ILE A 217 6.53 4.15 2.79
CA ILE A 217 6.66 3.06 1.81
C ILE A 217 5.37 2.91 0.99
N ILE A 218 4.20 2.91 1.64
CA ILE A 218 2.92 2.80 0.94
C ILE A 218 2.70 3.99 0.00
N GLU A 219 3.01 5.22 0.45
CA GLU A 219 2.79 6.43 -0.33
C GLU A 219 3.77 6.59 -1.50
N ASN A 220 5.02 6.18 -1.33
CA ASN A 220 6.09 6.51 -2.25
C ASN A 220 6.56 5.32 -3.10
N ASN A 221 6.54 4.10 -2.55
CA ASN A 221 7.15 2.95 -3.20
C ASN A 221 6.14 2.00 -3.85
N LEU A 222 4.89 1.90 -3.33
CA LEU A 222 3.93 0.86 -3.72
C LEU A 222 2.87 1.39 -4.67
N PHE A 223 2.70 0.71 -5.81
CA PHE A 223 1.70 1.00 -6.83
C PHE A 223 1.04 -0.29 -7.29
N GLY A 224 -0.26 -0.24 -7.59
CA GLY A 224 -0.99 -1.40 -8.07
C GLY A 224 -2.07 -1.04 -9.08
N VAL A 225 -2.29 -1.94 -10.02
CA VAL A 225 -3.36 -1.84 -11.00
C VAL A 225 -4.12 -3.16 -11.02
N ASP A 226 -5.43 -3.11 -11.13
CA ASP A 226 -6.26 -4.29 -11.37
C ASP A 226 -7.46 -3.91 -12.23
N ILE A 227 -7.92 -4.84 -13.05
CA ILE A 227 -9.11 -4.65 -13.88
C ILE A 227 -10.39 -4.70 -13.03
N ASN A 228 -10.36 -5.44 -11.92
CA ASN A 228 -11.48 -5.58 -11.00
C ASN A 228 -11.46 -4.47 -9.95
N PRO A 229 -12.46 -3.57 -9.89
CA PRO A 229 -12.53 -2.50 -8.91
C PRO A 229 -12.58 -3.01 -7.46
N ASN A 230 -13.19 -4.17 -7.21
CA ASN A 230 -13.24 -4.75 -5.87
C ASN A 230 -11.85 -5.20 -5.39
N SER A 231 -11.00 -5.72 -6.29
CA SER A 231 -9.60 -6.04 -5.99
C SER A 231 -8.84 -4.79 -5.54
N CYS A 232 -9.02 -3.67 -6.24
CA CYS A 232 -8.41 -2.40 -5.85
C CYS A 232 -8.83 -1.95 -4.45
N GLU A 233 -10.12 -2.02 -4.12
CA GLU A 233 -10.63 -1.62 -2.80
C GLU A 233 -10.11 -2.55 -1.68
N ILE A 234 -10.05 -3.86 -1.92
CA ILE A 234 -9.48 -4.81 -0.97
C ILE A 234 -8.00 -4.58 -0.76
N THR A 235 -7.25 -4.29 -1.81
CA THR A 235 -5.83 -3.95 -1.71
C THR A 235 -5.62 -2.71 -0.84
N LYS A 236 -6.37 -1.64 -1.06
CA LYS A 236 -6.34 -0.43 -0.22
C LYS A 236 -6.66 -0.75 1.24
N LEU A 237 -7.73 -1.51 1.48
CA LEU A 237 -8.13 -1.92 2.83
C LEU A 237 -7.02 -2.71 3.53
N ARG A 238 -6.36 -3.63 2.83
CA ARG A 238 -5.25 -4.41 3.41
C ARG A 238 -4.04 -3.55 3.75
N LEU A 239 -3.66 -2.62 2.88
CA LEU A 239 -2.57 -1.67 3.18
C LEU A 239 -2.92 -0.78 4.38
N TRP A 240 -4.16 -0.33 4.51
CA TRP A 240 -4.62 0.39 5.71
C TRP A 240 -4.58 -0.48 6.97
N ILE A 241 -4.98 -1.76 6.89
CA ILE A 241 -4.87 -2.70 8.02
C ILE A 241 -3.40 -2.85 8.45
N GLU A 242 -2.45 -2.92 7.50
CA GLU A 242 -1.02 -2.96 7.83
C GLU A 242 -0.53 -1.70 8.57
N LEU A 243 -1.10 -0.54 8.30
CA LEU A 243 -0.84 0.69 9.07
C LEU A 243 -1.56 0.68 10.42
N LEU A 244 -2.82 0.25 10.46
CA LEU A 244 -3.61 0.21 11.70
C LEU A 244 -2.97 -0.64 12.79
N LYS A 245 -2.26 -1.72 12.42
CA LYS A 245 -1.48 -2.53 13.38
C LYS A 245 -0.46 -1.71 14.16
N TYR A 246 0.01 -0.61 13.57
CA TYR A 246 1.01 0.28 14.15
C TYR A 246 0.46 1.68 14.48
N SER A 247 -0.86 1.84 14.52
CA SER A 247 -1.50 3.10 14.93
C SER A 247 -1.01 3.53 16.31
N TYR A 248 -0.78 4.82 16.46
CA TYR A 248 -0.34 5.42 17.71
C TYR A 248 -1.22 6.61 18.07
N TYR A 249 -1.19 7.00 19.35
CA TYR A 249 -1.94 8.16 19.84
C TYR A 249 -1.18 9.44 19.49
N ARG A 250 -1.69 10.22 18.52
CA ARG A 250 -1.18 11.56 18.19
C ARG A 250 -1.42 12.55 19.35
N ASP A 251 -2.57 12.39 20.00
CA ASP A 251 -2.93 13.12 21.19
C ASP A 251 -3.28 12.09 22.28
N ILE A 252 -2.38 12.00 23.26
CA ILE A 252 -2.50 11.01 24.33
C ILE A 252 -3.63 11.38 25.28
N GLU A 253 -3.83 12.67 25.58
CA GLU A 253 -4.86 13.15 26.51
C GLU A 253 -6.25 12.92 25.96
N ASN A 254 -6.50 13.37 24.73
CA ASN A 254 -7.78 13.26 24.06
C ASN A 254 -8.03 11.92 23.37
N LYS A 255 -7.05 10.99 23.41
CA LYS A 255 -7.13 9.65 22.81
C LYS A 255 -7.31 9.64 21.27
N TYR A 256 -6.82 10.67 20.59
CA TYR A 256 -6.85 10.70 19.14
C TYR A 256 -5.69 9.91 18.55
N LEU A 257 -6.04 8.98 17.67
CA LEU A 257 -5.07 8.21 16.86
C LEU A 257 -4.62 9.03 15.64
N GLU A 258 -3.44 8.71 15.12
CA GLU A 258 -2.97 9.25 13.86
C GLU A 258 -3.88 8.81 12.70
N THR A 259 -4.05 9.69 11.72
CA THR A 259 -4.91 9.47 10.56
C THR A 259 -4.26 8.57 9.52
N LEU A 260 -5.08 7.80 8.80
CA LEU A 260 -4.60 6.97 7.69
C LEU A 260 -4.38 7.82 6.43
N PRO A 261 -3.36 7.50 5.62
CA PRO A 261 -3.09 8.22 4.38
C PRO A 261 -4.12 7.94 3.29
N ASN A 262 -4.19 8.87 2.33
CA ASN A 262 -4.99 8.71 1.13
C ASN A 262 -4.20 7.94 0.06
N ILE A 263 -4.50 6.67 -0.15
CA ILE A 263 -3.78 5.79 -1.10
C ILE A 263 -4.50 5.56 -2.43
N ASP A 264 -5.59 6.27 -2.68
CA ASP A 264 -6.40 6.18 -3.93
C ASP A 264 -5.60 6.44 -5.21
N ILE A 265 -4.48 7.17 -5.09
CA ILE A 265 -3.63 7.50 -6.23
C ILE A 265 -2.73 6.34 -6.61
N ASN A 266 -2.33 5.55 -5.63
CA ASN A 266 -1.36 4.48 -5.79
C ASN A 266 -2.00 3.19 -6.32
N ILE A 267 -3.27 2.94 -5.99
CA ILE A 267 -4.01 1.75 -6.42
C ILE A 267 -5.10 2.19 -7.39
N LYS A 268 -5.00 1.74 -8.64
CA LYS A 268 -5.89 2.16 -9.73
C LYS A 268 -6.62 0.99 -10.35
N CYS A 269 -7.87 1.22 -10.70
CA CYS A 269 -8.64 0.29 -11.52
C CYS A 269 -8.39 0.59 -13.00
N GLY A 270 -8.01 -0.44 -13.77
CA GLY A 270 -7.75 -0.31 -15.20
C GLY A 270 -7.09 -1.55 -15.78
N ASN A 271 -7.02 -1.58 -17.10
CA ASN A 271 -6.32 -2.63 -17.84
C ASN A 271 -4.83 -2.22 -18.01
N SER A 272 -3.93 -2.97 -17.39
CA SER A 272 -2.49 -2.70 -17.41
C SER A 272 -1.81 -3.05 -18.74
N ILE A 273 -2.48 -3.82 -19.61
CA ILE A 273 -1.94 -4.25 -20.91
C ILE A 273 -2.28 -3.23 -22.00
N ILE A 274 -3.41 -2.53 -21.87
CA ILE A 274 -3.84 -1.55 -22.87
C ILE A 274 -3.22 -0.20 -22.57
N SER A 275 -2.38 0.28 -23.49
CA SER A 275 -1.81 1.63 -23.42
C SER A 275 -2.34 2.50 -24.56
N ARG A 276 -2.62 3.78 -24.24
CA ARG A 276 -2.96 4.80 -25.25
C ARG A 276 -1.75 5.27 -26.07
N PHE A 277 -0.53 5.03 -25.58
CA PHE A 277 0.71 5.56 -26.13
C PHE A 277 1.66 4.43 -26.45
N ASP A 278 2.43 4.59 -27.53
CA ASP A 278 3.48 3.64 -27.87
C ASP A 278 4.62 3.72 -26.84
N LEU A 279 5.20 2.58 -26.48
CA LEU A 279 6.37 2.51 -25.57
C LEU A 279 7.60 3.27 -26.11
N LYS A 280 7.63 3.53 -27.42
CA LYS A 280 8.68 4.31 -28.09
C LYS A 280 8.46 5.82 -28.05
N ASP A 281 7.27 6.26 -27.63
CA ASP A 281 6.95 7.68 -27.51
C ASP A 281 7.78 8.31 -26.38
N SER A 282 8.43 9.43 -26.70
CA SER A 282 9.24 10.15 -25.72
C SER A 282 8.48 11.36 -25.17
N LEU A 283 8.34 11.42 -23.86
CA LEU A 283 7.74 12.56 -23.18
C LEU A 283 8.60 13.83 -23.27
N LYS A 284 9.91 13.70 -23.55
CA LYS A 284 10.85 14.83 -23.56
C LYS A 284 10.50 15.92 -24.58
N ASN A 285 9.78 15.56 -25.64
CA ASN A 285 9.44 16.48 -26.72
C ASN A 285 8.05 17.09 -26.61
N ILE A 286 7.34 16.81 -25.51
CA ILE A 286 5.97 17.31 -25.32
C ILE A 286 6.00 18.65 -24.61
N PRO A 287 5.47 19.72 -25.25
CA PRO A 287 5.47 21.05 -24.63
C PRO A 287 4.77 21.05 -23.27
N LYS A 288 5.34 21.76 -22.29
CA LYS A 288 4.78 21.96 -20.95
C LYS A 288 4.61 20.70 -20.08
N ILE A 289 4.98 19.49 -20.57
CA ILE A 289 4.74 18.24 -19.84
C ILE A 289 5.46 18.24 -18.48
N ASP A 290 6.69 18.72 -18.42
CA ASP A 290 7.47 18.76 -17.16
C ASP A 290 6.80 19.64 -16.11
N LYS A 291 6.23 20.79 -16.54
CA LYS A 291 5.47 21.67 -15.64
C LYS A 291 4.20 20.98 -15.14
N LEU A 292 3.44 20.35 -16.04
CA LEU A 292 2.22 19.62 -15.67
C LEU A 292 2.51 18.48 -14.69
N ILE A 293 3.59 17.73 -14.92
CA ILE A 293 4.03 16.65 -14.02
C ILE A 293 4.44 17.23 -12.66
N LYS A 294 5.16 18.36 -12.64
CA LYS A 294 5.57 19.01 -11.38
C LYS A 294 4.36 19.49 -10.59
N ASP A 295 3.40 20.12 -11.25
CA ASP A 295 2.15 20.58 -10.63
C ASP A 295 1.36 19.38 -10.08
N TYR A 296 1.25 18.28 -10.85
CA TYR A 296 0.61 17.06 -10.42
C TYR A 296 1.28 16.47 -9.17
N LYS A 297 2.61 16.37 -9.15
CA LYS A 297 3.34 15.87 -7.98
C LYS A 297 3.10 16.73 -6.73
N CYS A 298 3.04 18.05 -6.89
CA CYS A 298 2.72 18.96 -5.80
C CYS A 298 1.31 18.72 -5.24
N LEU A 299 0.31 18.58 -6.14
CA LEU A 299 -1.08 18.29 -5.74
C LEU A 299 -1.20 16.92 -5.05
N VAL A 300 -0.50 15.91 -5.55
CA VAL A 300 -0.45 14.58 -4.91
C VAL A 300 0.12 14.67 -3.50
N GLY A 301 1.20 15.43 -3.28
CA GLY A 301 1.76 15.65 -1.95
C GLY A 301 0.77 16.31 -0.99
N LYS A 302 0.02 17.31 -1.45
CA LYS A 302 -1.03 17.95 -0.66
C LYS A 302 -2.16 16.97 -0.33
N TYR A 303 -2.59 16.18 -1.29
CA TYR A 303 -3.68 15.21 -1.12
C TYR A 303 -3.34 14.12 -0.11
N LYS A 304 -2.12 13.59 -0.14
CA LYS A 304 -1.67 12.55 0.79
C LYS A 304 -1.74 12.98 2.25
N ASN A 305 -1.54 14.28 2.51
CA ASN A 305 -1.54 14.88 3.84
C ASN A 305 -2.85 15.63 4.19
N ALA A 306 -3.88 15.54 3.34
CA ALA A 306 -5.13 16.25 3.54
C ALA A 306 -6.15 15.41 4.30
N ASP A 307 -6.84 16.03 5.25
CA ASP A 307 -7.90 15.42 6.06
C ASP A 307 -9.29 15.91 5.63
N GLY A 308 -10.30 15.04 5.71
CA GLY A 308 -11.71 15.38 5.60
C GLY A 308 -12.13 16.08 4.30
N GLU A 309 -12.71 17.28 4.39
CA GLU A 309 -13.19 18.06 3.24
C GLU A 309 -12.05 18.56 2.34
N ASN A 310 -10.89 18.87 2.92
CA ASN A 310 -9.70 19.26 2.17
C ASN A 310 -9.21 18.14 1.25
N SER A 311 -9.37 16.87 1.67
CA SER A 311 -9.05 15.70 0.86
C SER A 311 -9.94 15.63 -0.40
N LYS A 312 -11.25 15.87 -0.29
CA LYS A 312 -12.18 15.87 -1.44
C LYS A 312 -11.84 16.96 -2.46
N HIS A 313 -11.51 18.16 -1.98
CA HIS A 313 -11.12 19.28 -2.84
C HIS A 313 -9.82 18.96 -3.57
N SER A 314 -8.80 18.50 -2.86
CA SER A 314 -7.52 18.12 -3.44
C SER A 314 -7.65 16.95 -4.45
N LYS A 315 -8.53 15.99 -4.23
CA LYS A 315 -8.81 14.91 -5.18
C LYS A 315 -9.36 15.43 -6.49
N ARG A 316 -10.30 16.38 -6.44
CA ARG A 316 -10.88 17.01 -7.63
C ARG A 316 -9.85 17.80 -8.43
N GLU A 317 -8.97 18.53 -7.75
CA GLU A 317 -7.87 19.26 -8.42
C GLU A 317 -6.90 18.28 -9.12
N ILE A 318 -6.60 17.14 -8.50
CA ILE A 318 -5.78 16.10 -9.10
C ILE A 318 -6.45 15.52 -10.35
N GLU A 319 -7.73 15.23 -10.30
CA GLU A 319 -8.49 14.72 -11.45
C GLU A 319 -8.47 15.71 -12.64
N ILE A 320 -8.64 17.00 -12.36
CA ILE A 320 -8.52 18.06 -13.37
C ILE A 320 -7.11 18.04 -13.96
N LYS A 321 -6.07 17.98 -13.13
CA LYS A 321 -4.68 17.99 -13.60
C LYS A 321 -4.33 16.73 -14.41
N ILE A 322 -4.85 15.57 -14.04
CA ILE A 322 -4.71 14.34 -14.82
C ILE A 322 -5.34 14.50 -16.20
N ASN A 323 -6.52 15.13 -16.29
CA ASN A 323 -7.17 15.35 -17.57
C ASN A 323 -6.39 16.34 -18.44
N GLU A 324 -5.85 17.43 -17.87
CA GLU A 324 -4.94 18.34 -18.59
C GLU A 324 -3.71 17.61 -19.15
N ILE A 325 -3.12 16.70 -18.35
CA ILE A 325 -1.98 15.89 -18.81
C ILE A 325 -2.41 14.96 -19.94
N LYS A 326 -3.53 14.27 -19.80
CA LYS A 326 -4.07 13.37 -20.83
C LYS A 326 -4.35 14.10 -22.14
N GLU A 327 -4.97 15.27 -22.09
CA GLU A 327 -5.23 16.12 -23.26
C GLU A 327 -3.93 16.56 -23.93
N ASN A 328 -2.96 17.03 -23.15
CA ASN A 328 -1.66 17.45 -23.67
C ASN A 328 -0.92 16.29 -24.33
N LEU A 329 -0.96 15.10 -23.74
CA LEU A 329 -0.39 13.87 -24.32
C LEU A 329 -1.12 13.47 -25.61
N THR A 330 -2.45 13.52 -25.62
CA THR A 330 -3.27 13.16 -26.78
C THR A 330 -3.02 14.09 -27.96
N LEU A 331 -2.81 15.38 -27.71
CA LEU A 331 -2.54 16.37 -28.75
C LEU A 331 -1.14 16.23 -29.36
N ASN A 332 -0.15 15.79 -28.58
CA ASN A 332 1.26 15.80 -28.98
C ASN A 332 1.80 14.40 -29.36
N LEU A 333 1.19 13.33 -28.85
CA LEU A 333 1.52 11.97 -29.22
C LEU A 333 0.48 11.46 -30.21
N LYS A 334 0.93 10.93 -31.33
CA LYS A 334 0.04 10.26 -32.29
C LYS A 334 -0.55 9.05 -31.56
N ALA A 335 -1.88 9.03 -31.40
CA ALA A 335 -2.57 7.83 -30.93
C ALA A 335 -2.06 6.60 -31.72
N PRO A 336 -1.72 5.50 -31.06
CA PRO A 336 -1.29 4.31 -31.78
C PRO A 336 -2.33 4.00 -32.86
N LYS A 337 -1.88 3.71 -34.08
CA LYS A 337 -2.76 3.26 -35.19
C LYS A 337 -3.67 2.10 -34.77
N THR A 338 -3.29 1.40 -33.71
CA THR A 338 -4.00 0.30 -33.06
C THR A 338 -5.39 0.67 -32.53
N ILE A 339 -5.63 1.86 -31.97
CA ILE A 339 -6.99 2.20 -31.47
C ILE A 339 -7.93 2.40 -32.65
N ASN A 340 -7.51 3.17 -33.66
CA ASN A 340 -8.31 3.36 -34.85
C ASN A 340 -8.46 2.08 -35.68
N SER A 341 -7.51 1.12 -35.61
CA SER A 341 -7.65 -0.17 -36.26
C SER A 341 -8.56 -1.10 -35.47
N LEU A 342 -8.45 -1.10 -34.14
CA LEU A 342 -9.34 -1.89 -33.27
C LEU A 342 -10.78 -1.37 -33.32
N GLU A 343 -10.99 -0.07 -33.31
CA GLU A 343 -12.33 0.51 -33.50
C GLU A 343 -12.94 0.13 -34.87
N LYS A 344 -12.12 0.13 -35.93
CA LYS A 344 -12.53 -0.34 -37.25
C LYS A 344 -12.78 -1.84 -37.28
N GLU A 345 -11.98 -2.65 -36.59
CA GLU A 345 -12.15 -4.09 -36.50
C GLU A 345 -13.40 -4.43 -35.68
N ILE A 346 -13.65 -3.71 -34.54
CA ILE A 346 -14.86 -3.85 -33.75
C ILE A 346 -16.07 -3.46 -34.57
N GLN A 347 -16.03 -2.35 -35.29
CA GLN A 347 -17.12 -1.92 -36.15
C GLN A 347 -17.36 -2.90 -37.29
N ALA A 348 -16.32 -3.38 -37.96
CA ALA A 348 -16.44 -4.42 -39.01
C ALA A 348 -16.99 -5.75 -38.46
N HIS A 349 -16.66 -6.08 -37.20
CA HIS A 349 -17.20 -7.27 -36.54
C HIS A 349 -18.67 -7.10 -36.16
N ILE A 350 -19.08 -5.92 -35.70
CA ILE A 350 -20.48 -5.55 -35.45
C ILE A 350 -21.27 -5.57 -36.75
N ASP A 351 -20.75 -5.00 -37.83
CA ASP A 351 -21.39 -4.97 -39.14
C ASP A 351 -21.55 -6.37 -39.77
N LYS A 352 -20.61 -7.27 -39.49
CA LYS A 352 -20.60 -8.64 -40.04
C LYS A 352 -21.45 -9.64 -39.28
N TYR A 353 -21.53 -9.53 -37.98
CA TYR A 353 -22.17 -10.53 -37.11
C TYR A 353 -23.37 -9.99 -36.33
N GLY A 354 -23.68 -8.71 -36.47
CA GLY A 354 -24.75 -8.02 -35.74
C GLY A 354 -24.48 -7.85 -34.28
N MET A 355 -25.23 -6.97 -33.64
CA MET A 355 -25.09 -6.57 -32.23
C MET A 355 -25.44 -7.67 -31.21
N TYR A 356 -25.71 -8.89 -31.66
CA TYR A 356 -26.22 -9.99 -30.82
C TYR A 356 -25.17 -10.66 -29.91
N LEU A 357 -23.90 -10.26 -29.99
CA LEU A 357 -22.82 -10.84 -29.19
C LEU A 357 -22.24 -9.89 -28.13
N ILE A 358 -22.73 -8.66 -28.04
CA ILE A 358 -22.25 -7.70 -27.07
C ILE A 358 -23.42 -7.34 -26.16
N ASP A 359 -23.41 -7.93 -24.96
CA ASP A 359 -24.35 -7.56 -23.91
C ASP A 359 -24.00 -6.13 -23.46
N ASP A 360 -24.92 -5.17 -23.60
CA ASP A 360 -24.76 -3.73 -23.34
C ASP A 360 -24.18 -3.41 -21.94
N LYS A 361 -24.24 -4.36 -21.02
CA LYS A 361 -23.65 -4.25 -19.67
C LYS A 361 -22.12 -4.36 -19.63
N ASN A 362 -21.49 -4.86 -20.70
CA ASN A 362 -20.02 -5.04 -20.72
C ASN A 362 -19.27 -3.96 -21.51
N LEU A 363 -19.96 -3.10 -22.25
CA LEU A 363 -19.34 -2.01 -23.03
C LEU A 363 -18.95 -0.80 -22.17
N SER A 364 -19.51 -0.63 -20.99
CA SER A 364 -19.13 0.44 -20.05
C SER A 364 -17.85 0.14 -19.25
N THR A 365 -17.29 -1.07 -19.42
CA THR A 365 -16.13 -1.58 -18.67
C THR A 365 -14.91 -1.84 -19.54
N ILE A 366 -14.98 -1.60 -20.83
CA ILE A 366 -13.84 -1.56 -21.76
C ILE A 366 -13.49 -0.08 -22.00
#